data_778c0ca79bb9e5cb06a5d25cc7e1d79f
#
_entry.id   778c0ca79bb9e5cb06a5d25cc7e1d79f
#
_cell.length_a   1.000
_cell.length_b   1.000
_cell.length_c   1.000
_cell.angle_alpha   90.00
_cell.angle_beta   90.00
_cell.angle_gamma   90.00
#
_symmetry.space_group_name_H-M   'P 1'
#
loop_
_entity.id
_entity.type
_entity.pdbx_description
1 polymer ?
#
loop_
_entity_poly.entity_id
_entity_poly.type
_entity_poly.pdbx_seq_one_letter_code
_entity_poly.pdbx_strand_id
1 'polypeptide(L)'
;MLWTQLRRGLVVASLVTGGMVCAGWELAPVAAAEPGTPSWQGEYAGTLTDVSGRPQWTGLQVVAQGKGDYLGVELSGGLPGNRWNMRDRQEAVGRAEGTPTLVLASPVHKYEVDGWQVRVTDLRGKSVGTLQRYVRTSQTQGTPPPGTAIVLFAGGPTSELKNARITPEGLLQVGCETTRSYRDFCLHVEFKTPLMPEARGQARGNSGVYLQGRYEVQILDSFGLVSQNNDCGSLYKQRPPLLNMSFPPETWQTYEIDFRAARFDDQGQKTGPARLTVWHNGIKIHKNVELTGKTGAGAAEGPDPRPIKFQDHGDQVLYRNLWIVEK
;
A
#
# COMPACT_ATOMS: atom_id res chain seq x y z
N MET A 1 44.37 -35.86 44.60
CA MET A 1 44.65 -36.21 43.19
C MET A 1 43.35 -35.94 42.41
N LEU A 2 43.19 -34.72 41.92
CA LEU A 2 42.03 -34.33 41.20
C LEU A 2 42.43 -34.01 39.74
N TRP A 3 41.79 -34.65 38.82
CA TRP A 3 41.91 -34.38 37.41
C TRP A 3 40.86 -33.36 36.97
N THR A 4 41.33 -32.20 36.50
CA THR A 4 40.46 -31.14 35.92
C THR A 4 40.51 -31.28 34.41
N GLN A 5 39.38 -31.58 33.80
CA GLN A 5 39.19 -31.60 32.34
C GLN A 5 38.74 -30.24 31.86
N LEU A 6 39.56 -29.57 31.06
CA LEU A 6 39.19 -28.39 30.25
C LEU A 6 38.37 -28.82 29.02
N ARG A 7 37.12 -28.44 28.93
CA ARG A 7 36.36 -28.50 27.69
C ARG A 7 36.59 -27.21 26.90
N ARG A 8 37.21 -27.33 25.77
CA ARG A 8 37.28 -26.26 24.73
C ARG A 8 35.92 -26.16 24.05
N GLY A 9 35.23 -25.02 24.22
CA GLY A 9 34.02 -24.69 23.46
C GLY A 9 34.37 -24.25 22.04
N LEU A 10 33.90 -24.98 21.06
CA LEU A 10 33.94 -24.58 19.64
C LEU A 10 32.84 -23.51 19.44
N VAL A 11 33.24 -22.29 19.16
CA VAL A 11 32.31 -21.25 18.70
C VAL A 11 32.09 -21.46 17.20
N VAL A 12 30.94 -22.00 16.85
CA VAL A 12 30.46 -22.05 15.45
C VAL A 12 29.77 -20.72 15.16
N ALA A 13 30.44 -19.89 14.38
CA ALA A 13 29.83 -18.69 13.83
C ALA A 13 28.83 -19.09 12.74
N SER A 14 27.56 -19.08 13.04
CA SER A 14 26.50 -19.24 12.05
C SER A 14 26.35 -17.93 11.29
N LEU A 15 26.73 -17.94 10.02
CA LEU A 15 26.36 -16.90 9.04
C LEU A 15 24.84 -16.97 8.84
N VAL A 16 24.12 -16.03 9.44
CA VAL A 16 22.72 -15.80 9.16
C VAL A 16 22.62 -15.05 7.82
N THR A 17 22.44 -15.79 6.74
CA THR A 17 21.97 -15.23 5.48
C THR A 17 20.54 -14.82 5.68
N GLY A 18 20.29 -13.50 5.75
CA GLY A 18 18.97 -12.92 5.94
C GLY A 18 18.02 -13.21 4.78
N GLY A 19 17.43 -14.39 4.77
CA GLY A 19 16.23 -14.70 4.02
C GLY A 19 15.03 -14.21 4.81
N MET A 20 14.30 -13.22 4.29
CA MET A 20 13.07 -12.73 4.86
C MET A 20 12.02 -13.87 4.80
N VAL A 21 11.86 -14.60 5.91
CA VAL A 21 10.89 -15.68 6.05
C VAL A 21 9.51 -15.04 6.20
N CYS A 22 8.58 -15.43 5.32
CA CYS A 22 7.16 -15.11 5.45
C CYS A 22 6.61 -15.78 6.72
N ALA A 23 6.61 -15.07 7.84
CA ALA A 23 5.92 -15.50 9.04
C ALA A 23 4.42 -15.41 8.83
N GLY A 24 3.69 -16.47 9.19
CA GLY A 24 2.24 -16.50 9.17
C GLY A 24 1.67 -15.44 10.11
N TRP A 25 0.70 -14.69 9.61
CA TRP A 25 0.04 -13.62 10.31
C TRP A 25 -0.97 -14.17 11.31
N GLU A 26 -0.69 -14.01 12.58
CA GLU A 26 -1.73 -14.02 13.60
C GLU A 26 -2.45 -12.67 13.60
N LEU A 27 -3.79 -12.71 13.65
CA LEU A 27 -4.64 -11.54 13.71
C LEU A 27 -4.31 -10.73 14.97
N ALA A 28 -3.70 -9.56 14.83
CA ALA A 28 -3.60 -8.62 15.93
C ALA A 28 -5.04 -8.19 16.33
N PRO A 29 -5.36 -8.10 17.63
CA PRO A 29 -6.66 -7.62 18.06
C PRO A 29 -6.88 -6.19 17.55
N VAL A 30 -8.06 -5.96 16.99
CA VAL A 30 -8.50 -4.66 16.50
C VAL A 30 -8.43 -3.66 17.66
N ALA A 31 -7.56 -2.64 17.54
CA ALA A 31 -7.66 -1.49 18.41
C ALA A 31 -9.07 -0.89 18.24
N ALA A 32 -9.78 -0.67 19.33
CA ALA A 32 -11.11 -0.07 19.30
C ALA A 32 -11.02 1.26 18.57
N ALA A 33 -11.83 1.44 17.53
CA ALA A 33 -11.95 2.73 16.86
C ALA A 33 -12.46 3.75 17.88
N GLU A 34 -11.89 4.95 17.87
CA GLU A 34 -12.40 6.07 18.64
C GLU A 34 -13.91 6.24 18.38
N PRO A 35 -14.74 6.64 19.38
CA PRO A 35 -16.17 6.75 19.25
C PRO A 35 -16.56 7.93 18.35
N GLY A 36 -16.51 7.70 17.05
CA GLY A 36 -17.04 8.57 16.00
C GLY A 36 -18.11 7.82 15.23
N THR A 37 -18.97 8.53 14.49
CA THR A 37 -19.99 7.94 13.64
C THR A 37 -19.38 6.80 12.80
N PRO A 38 -19.89 5.56 12.86
CA PRO A 38 -19.27 4.44 12.19
C PRO A 38 -19.24 4.69 10.68
N SER A 39 -18.06 4.89 10.11
CA SER A 39 -17.91 4.91 8.66
C SER A 39 -18.13 3.51 8.15
N TRP A 40 -19.07 3.32 7.22
CA TRP A 40 -19.27 2.02 6.56
C TRP A 40 -18.09 1.65 5.67
N GLN A 41 -17.39 2.66 5.13
CA GLN A 41 -16.19 2.43 4.32
C GLN A 41 -15.10 1.75 5.14
N GLY A 42 -14.48 0.75 4.54
CA GLY A 42 -13.40 0.01 5.16
C GLY A 42 -13.36 -1.45 4.75
N GLU A 43 -12.62 -2.23 5.50
CA GLU A 43 -12.47 -3.65 5.28
C GLU A 43 -13.16 -4.45 6.38
N TYR A 44 -13.72 -5.58 5.98
CA TYR A 44 -14.37 -6.55 6.86
C TYR A 44 -13.91 -7.95 6.48
N ALA A 45 -13.79 -8.85 7.45
CA ALA A 45 -13.42 -10.23 7.21
C ALA A 45 -14.08 -11.19 8.19
N GLY A 46 -14.30 -12.41 7.77
CA GLY A 46 -14.91 -13.46 8.58
C GLY A 46 -15.19 -14.72 7.77
N THR A 47 -15.91 -15.65 8.38
CA THR A 47 -16.30 -16.90 7.71
C THR A 47 -17.74 -16.80 7.23
N LEU A 48 -17.94 -17.03 5.92
CA LEU A 48 -19.24 -17.25 5.31
C LEU A 48 -19.42 -18.73 4.96
N THR A 49 -20.65 -19.18 4.90
CA THR A 49 -21.00 -20.52 4.39
C THR A 49 -21.23 -20.43 2.89
N ASP A 50 -20.44 -21.17 2.11
CA ASP A 50 -20.57 -21.23 0.66
C ASP A 50 -21.85 -21.95 0.21
N VAL A 51 -22.12 -21.93 -1.10
CA VAL A 51 -23.31 -22.60 -1.69
C VAL A 51 -23.35 -24.12 -1.46
N SER A 52 -22.23 -24.74 -1.12
CA SER A 52 -22.12 -26.16 -0.79
C SER A 52 -22.25 -26.45 0.72
N GLY A 53 -22.48 -25.40 1.54
CA GLY A 53 -22.61 -25.51 3.00
C GLY A 53 -21.27 -25.56 3.73
N ARG A 54 -20.14 -25.26 3.06
CA ARG A 54 -18.80 -25.29 3.67
C ARG A 54 -18.38 -23.91 4.16
N PRO A 55 -17.66 -23.82 5.29
CA PRO A 55 -17.12 -22.55 5.76
C PRO A 55 -15.99 -22.06 4.83
N GLN A 56 -16.07 -20.77 4.45
CA GLN A 56 -15.08 -20.10 3.62
C GLN A 56 -14.70 -18.76 4.26
N TRP A 57 -13.41 -18.55 4.49
CA TRP A 57 -12.93 -17.24 4.91
C TRP A 57 -13.15 -16.24 3.78
N THR A 58 -13.71 -15.09 4.09
CA THR A 58 -14.14 -14.08 3.12
C THR A 58 -13.75 -12.70 3.59
N GLY A 59 -13.24 -11.88 2.69
CA GLY A 59 -13.04 -10.45 2.86
C GLY A 59 -14.11 -9.65 2.14
N LEU A 60 -14.42 -8.46 2.67
CA LEU A 60 -15.27 -7.47 2.00
C LEU A 60 -14.60 -6.10 2.12
N GLN A 61 -14.43 -5.42 1.00
CA GLN A 61 -14.04 -4.02 0.96
C GLN A 61 -15.29 -3.18 0.66
N VAL A 62 -15.61 -2.21 1.50
CA VAL A 62 -16.74 -1.28 1.30
C VAL A 62 -16.16 0.09 0.93
N VAL A 63 -16.52 0.59 -0.25
CA VAL A 63 -15.93 1.78 -0.88
C VAL A 63 -17.01 2.83 -1.07
N ALA A 64 -16.84 4.01 -0.47
CA ALA A 64 -17.72 5.16 -0.70
C ALA A 64 -17.56 5.68 -2.14
N GLN A 65 -18.68 5.85 -2.82
CA GLN A 65 -18.76 6.28 -4.21
C GLN A 65 -19.34 7.70 -4.37
N GLY A 66 -19.56 8.41 -3.26
CA GLY A 66 -20.18 9.74 -3.25
C GLY A 66 -21.70 9.70 -3.38
N LYS A 67 -22.34 10.81 -3.04
CA LYS A 67 -23.81 10.98 -3.11
C LYS A 67 -24.62 9.88 -2.42
N GLY A 68 -24.03 9.26 -1.39
CA GLY A 68 -24.63 8.15 -0.67
C GLY A 68 -24.45 6.78 -1.33
N ASP A 69 -23.82 6.66 -2.46
CA ASP A 69 -23.60 5.39 -3.15
C ASP A 69 -22.34 4.67 -2.60
N TYR A 70 -22.41 3.34 -2.55
CA TYR A 70 -21.33 2.48 -2.08
C TYR A 70 -21.16 1.25 -2.98
N LEU A 71 -19.90 0.83 -3.11
CA LEU A 71 -19.50 -0.43 -3.74
C LEU A 71 -18.97 -1.37 -2.66
N GLY A 72 -19.52 -2.58 -2.58
CA GLY A 72 -18.94 -3.70 -1.85
C GLY A 72 -18.15 -4.60 -2.78
N VAL A 73 -16.97 -5.05 -2.34
CA VAL A 73 -16.15 -5.99 -3.08
C VAL A 73 -15.89 -7.19 -2.19
N GLU A 74 -16.66 -8.27 -2.39
CA GLU A 74 -16.43 -9.55 -1.72
C GLU A 74 -15.27 -10.30 -2.37
N LEU A 75 -14.41 -10.87 -1.56
CA LEU A 75 -13.16 -11.53 -1.94
C LEU A 75 -13.07 -12.89 -1.25
N SER A 76 -13.17 -13.95 -2.02
CA SER A 76 -13.08 -15.32 -1.50
C SER A 76 -11.68 -15.65 -1.01
N GLY A 77 -11.57 -16.18 0.19
CA GLY A 77 -10.32 -16.51 0.86
C GLY A 77 -9.78 -15.40 1.75
N GLY A 78 -10.23 -14.14 1.62
CA GLY A 78 -9.81 -13.04 2.47
C GLY A 78 -9.53 -11.73 1.74
N LEU A 79 -8.69 -10.86 2.30
CA LEU A 79 -8.35 -9.55 1.76
C LEU A 79 -7.06 -9.58 0.94
N PRO A 80 -6.81 -8.60 0.05
CA PRO A 80 -5.57 -8.53 -0.73
C PRO A 80 -4.32 -8.59 0.17
N GLY A 81 -3.38 -9.49 -0.15
CA GLY A 81 -2.19 -9.74 0.68
C GLY A 81 -2.47 -10.54 1.96
N ASN A 82 -3.71 -10.90 2.23
CA ASN A 82 -4.13 -11.70 3.36
C ASN A 82 -5.18 -12.74 2.94
N ARG A 83 -4.72 -13.90 2.48
CA ARG A 83 -5.48 -15.12 2.10
C ARG A 83 -6.36 -15.02 0.85
N TRP A 84 -6.62 -13.83 0.27
CA TRP A 84 -7.39 -13.77 -0.98
C TRP A 84 -6.74 -14.63 -2.06
N ASN A 85 -7.57 -15.42 -2.74
CA ASN A 85 -7.12 -16.36 -3.78
C ASN A 85 -6.77 -15.68 -5.12
N MET A 86 -6.91 -14.34 -5.22
CA MET A 86 -6.63 -13.47 -6.39
C MET A 86 -7.52 -13.79 -7.63
N ARG A 87 -8.62 -14.51 -7.45
CA ARG A 87 -9.53 -14.91 -8.55
C ARG A 87 -10.96 -14.50 -8.28
N ASP A 88 -11.53 -14.99 -7.20
CA ASP A 88 -12.96 -14.87 -6.93
C ASP A 88 -13.22 -13.52 -6.26
N ARG A 89 -13.88 -12.65 -7.02
CA ARG A 89 -14.26 -11.30 -6.67
C ARG A 89 -15.71 -11.07 -7.09
N GLN A 90 -16.55 -10.64 -6.15
CA GLN A 90 -17.95 -10.35 -6.38
C GLN A 90 -18.25 -8.90 -5.99
N GLU A 91 -18.87 -8.14 -6.89
CA GLU A 91 -19.31 -6.79 -6.59
C GLU A 91 -20.74 -6.76 -6.06
N ALA A 92 -20.97 -5.86 -5.11
CA ALA A 92 -22.27 -5.53 -4.55
C ALA A 92 -22.42 -4.00 -4.57
N VAL A 93 -23.61 -3.52 -4.81
CA VAL A 93 -23.89 -2.08 -4.82
C VAL A 93 -25.02 -1.74 -3.85
N GLY A 94 -25.00 -0.53 -3.34
CA GLY A 94 -26.06 -0.03 -2.45
C GLY A 94 -25.94 1.45 -2.22
N ARG A 95 -26.97 1.99 -1.57
CA ARG A 95 -27.09 3.41 -1.28
C ARG A 95 -27.46 3.62 0.19
N ALA A 96 -26.86 4.61 0.81
CA ALA A 96 -27.25 5.08 2.14
C ALA A 96 -28.53 5.91 2.03
N GLU A 97 -29.60 5.49 2.72
CA GLU A 97 -30.92 6.13 2.67
C GLU A 97 -31.32 6.72 4.03
N GLY A 98 -30.37 7.31 4.77
CA GLY A 98 -30.65 7.91 6.09
C GLY A 98 -30.89 6.89 7.20
N THR A 99 -30.56 5.63 6.96
CA THR A 99 -30.62 4.54 7.96
C THR A 99 -29.25 4.38 8.66
N PRO A 100 -29.20 3.82 9.88
CA PRO A 100 -27.95 3.53 10.57
C PRO A 100 -27.17 2.37 9.94
N THR A 101 -27.74 1.69 8.95
CA THR A 101 -27.17 0.50 8.30
C THR A 101 -27.16 0.70 6.79
N LEU A 102 -26.02 0.49 6.17
CA LEU A 102 -25.88 0.44 4.72
C LEU A 102 -26.25 -0.96 4.23
N VAL A 103 -27.12 -1.02 3.21
CA VAL A 103 -27.47 -2.27 2.56
C VAL A 103 -26.82 -2.33 1.18
N LEU A 104 -26.00 -3.38 0.95
CA LEU A 104 -25.44 -3.69 -0.35
C LEU A 104 -26.05 -4.98 -0.88
N ALA A 105 -26.20 -5.09 -2.20
CA ALA A 105 -26.72 -6.29 -2.86
C ALA A 105 -25.84 -6.69 -4.04
N SER A 106 -25.58 -8.00 -4.14
CA SER A 106 -24.94 -8.67 -5.26
C SER A 106 -25.90 -9.72 -5.86
N PRO A 107 -25.56 -10.36 -6.97
CA PRO A 107 -26.36 -11.48 -7.50
C PRO A 107 -26.50 -12.71 -6.57
N VAL A 108 -25.69 -12.79 -5.50
CA VAL A 108 -25.67 -13.97 -4.62
C VAL A 108 -25.93 -13.64 -3.16
N HIS A 109 -25.53 -12.46 -2.69
CA HIS A 109 -25.64 -12.08 -1.28
C HIS A 109 -26.23 -10.68 -1.09
N LYS A 110 -26.85 -10.49 0.07
CA LYS A 110 -27.20 -9.19 0.63
C LYS A 110 -26.33 -8.95 1.86
N TYR A 111 -25.80 -7.73 2.00
CA TYR A 111 -24.90 -7.32 3.09
C TYR A 111 -25.54 -6.16 3.86
N GLU A 112 -25.66 -6.31 5.16
CA GLU A 112 -26.12 -5.26 6.07
C GLU A 112 -24.93 -4.79 6.91
N VAL A 113 -24.41 -3.60 6.57
CA VAL A 113 -23.19 -3.01 7.14
C VAL A 113 -23.57 -1.97 8.19
N ASP A 114 -23.20 -2.18 9.46
CA ASP A 114 -23.43 -1.23 10.56
C ASP A 114 -22.18 -0.41 10.94
N GLY A 115 -21.05 -0.64 10.24
CA GLY A 115 -19.78 0.00 10.49
C GLY A 115 -18.82 -0.84 11.35
N TRP A 116 -19.31 -1.75 12.17
CA TRP A 116 -18.53 -2.67 12.99
C TRP A 116 -18.52 -4.09 12.43
N GLN A 117 -19.63 -4.50 11.87
CA GLN A 117 -19.81 -5.82 11.28
C GLN A 117 -20.70 -5.73 10.04
N VAL A 118 -20.70 -6.83 9.31
CA VAL A 118 -21.57 -7.04 8.15
C VAL A 118 -22.31 -8.34 8.33
N ARG A 119 -23.63 -8.29 8.43
CA ARG A 119 -24.47 -9.49 8.34
C ARG A 119 -24.70 -9.83 6.89
N VAL A 120 -24.43 -11.09 6.52
CA VAL A 120 -24.56 -11.56 5.14
C VAL A 120 -25.67 -12.60 5.07
N THR A 121 -26.58 -12.41 4.12
CA THR A 121 -27.65 -13.37 3.82
C THR A 121 -27.62 -13.76 2.36
N ASP A 122 -28.14 -14.94 2.03
CA ASP A 122 -28.47 -15.29 0.65
C ASP A 122 -29.69 -14.49 0.16
N LEU A 123 -30.06 -14.64 -1.10
CA LEU A 123 -31.21 -13.93 -1.70
C LEU A 123 -32.57 -14.37 -1.15
N ARG A 124 -32.63 -15.47 -0.39
CA ARG A 124 -33.83 -15.95 0.30
C ARG A 124 -33.92 -15.46 1.73
N GLY A 125 -32.94 -14.66 2.18
CA GLY A 125 -32.86 -14.11 3.54
C GLY A 125 -32.27 -15.08 4.57
N LYS A 126 -31.75 -16.24 4.18
CA LYS A 126 -31.06 -17.15 5.09
C LYS A 126 -29.67 -16.58 5.40
N SER A 127 -29.32 -16.51 6.68
CA SER A 127 -27.97 -16.08 7.10
C SER A 127 -26.91 -17.05 6.59
N VAL A 128 -25.86 -16.50 5.99
CA VAL A 128 -24.67 -17.24 5.56
C VAL A 128 -23.43 -16.89 6.40
N GLY A 129 -23.50 -15.88 7.25
CA GLY A 129 -22.46 -15.53 8.22
C GLY A 129 -22.37 -14.05 8.53
N THR A 130 -21.31 -13.69 9.27
CA THR A 130 -21.02 -12.32 9.67
C THR A 130 -19.52 -12.03 9.44
N LEU A 131 -19.23 -10.87 8.87
CA LEU A 131 -17.88 -10.34 8.75
C LEU A 131 -17.67 -9.25 9.81
N GLN A 132 -16.53 -9.24 10.46
CA GLN A 132 -16.15 -8.22 11.43
C GLN A 132 -15.30 -7.16 10.77
N ARG A 133 -15.38 -5.92 11.25
CA ARG A 133 -14.49 -4.85 10.79
C ARG A 133 -13.04 -5.26 10.98
N TYR A 134 -12.24 -5.06 9.95
CA TYR A 134 -10.86 -5.48 9.91
C TYR A 134 -9.96 -4.29 9.57
N VAL A 135 -9.25 -3.77 10.57
CA VAL A 135 -8.32 -2.64 10.39
C VAL A 135 -6.92 -3.19 10.18
N ARG A 136 -6.33 -2.86 9.05
CA ARG A 136 -4.95 -3.25 8.73
C ARG A 136 -3.99 -2.10 8.94
N THR A 137 -2.81 -2.44 9.44
CA THR A 137 -1.65 -1.56 9.48
C THR A 137 -0.58 -2.15 8.57
N SER A 138 0.13 -1.31 7.82
CA SER A 138 1.26 -1.79 7.03
C SER A 138 2.33 -2.41 7.93
N GLN A 139 2.90 -3.53 7.51
CA GLN A 139 3.97 -4.22 8.24
C GLN A 139 5.22 -3.37 8.44
N THR A 140 5.44 -2.42 7.53
CA THR A 140 6.63 -1.57 7.51
C THR A 140 6.32 -0.15 7.96
N GLN A 141 5.09 0.11 8.42
CA GLN A 141 4.72 1.39 9.01
C GLN A 141 5.51 1.63 10.30
N GLY A 142 6.08 2.82 10.44
CA GLY A 142 6.90 3.18 11.59
C GLY A 142 8.30 2.55 11.58
N THR A 143 8.72 1.91 10.48
CA THR A 143 10.07 1.36 10.38
C THR A 143 11.11 2.48 10.56
N PRO A 144 11.98 2.39 11.59
CA PRO A 144 12.99 3.40 11.81
C PRO A 144 14.05 3.39 10.70
N PRO A 145 14.63 4.55 10.37
CA PRO A 145 15.74 4.61 9.43
C PRO A 145 16.94 3.82 9.96
N PRO A 146 17.57 2.95 9.14
CA PRO A 146 18.82 2.29 9.53
C PRO A 146 19.95 3.31 9.70
N GLY A 147 21.02 2.95 10.42
CA GLY A 147 22.11 3.88 10.75
C GLY A 147 22.84 4.49 9.53
N THR A 148 22.70 3.89 8.35
CA THR A 148 23.26 4.38 7.08
C THR A 148 22.28 5.24 6.28
N ALA A 149 21.05 5.41 6.76
CA ALA A 149 20.02 6.15 6.05
C ALA A 149 20.21 7.67 6.18
N ILE A 150 19.86 8.35 5.11
CA ILE A 150 19.61 9.79 5.11
C ILE A 150 18.12 9.97 5.39
N VAL A 151 17.80 10.64 6.49
CA VAL A 151 16.41 10.94 6.86
C VAL A 151 15.96 12.15 6.03
N LEU A 152 15.07 11.91 5.07
CA LEU A 152 14.53 12.95 4.22
C LEU A 152 13.47 13.78 4.96
N PHE A 153 12.63 13.10 5.76
CA PHE A 153 11.58 13.75 6.57
C PHE A 153 11.14 12.88 7.75
N ALA A 154 11.13 13.46 8.96
CA ALA A 154 10.72 12.80 10.20
C ALA A 154 9.74 13.64 11.04
N GLY A 155 9.01 14.58 10.42
CA GLY A 155 8.11 15.50 11.10
C GLY A 155 8.83 16.79 11.56
N GLY A 156 8.67 17.85 10.80
CA GLY A 156 9.31 19.15 11.07
C GLY A 156 10.20 19.65 9.94
N PRO A 157 10.85 20.80 10.07
CA PRO A 157 11.70 21.38 9.05
C PRO A 157 12.85 20.44 8.64
N THR A 158 13.15 20.37 7.35
CA THR A 158 14.24 19.56 6.81
C THR A 158 14.98 20.31 5.71
N SER A 159 16.31 20.16 5.66
CA SER A 159 17.16 20.64 4.58
C SER A 159 17.26 19.65 3.41
N GLU A 160 16.79 18.41 3.61
CA GLU A 160 16.88 17.34 2.62
C GLU A 160 15.83 17.44 1.51
N LEU A 161 14.82 18.32 1.66
CA LEU A 161 13.75 18.52 0.68
C LEU A 161 13.63 20.00 0.28
N LYS A 162 13.57 20.25 -1.03
CA LYS A 162 13.19 21.54 -1.61
C LYS A 162 11.66 21.63 -1.67
N ASN A 163 11.14 22.86 -1.47
CA ASN A 163 9.70 23.16 -1.53
C ASN A 163 8.86 22.36 -0.53
N ALA A 164 9.47 21.89 0.57
CA ALA A 164 8.75 21.16 1.61
C ALA A 164 7.70 22.07 2.27
N ARG A 165 6.44 21.68 2.19
CA ARG A 165 5.31 22.29 2.90
C ARG A 165 4.86 21.33 3.98
N ILE A 166 4.73 21.80 5.21
CA ILE A 166 4.44 20.97 6.38
C ILE A 166 3.13 21.46 6.99
N THR A 167 2.24 20.51 7.29
CA THR A 167 0.98 20.84 7.98
C THR A 167 1.23 21.20 9.45
N PRO A 168 0.27 21.85 10.15
CA PRO A 168 0.38 22.11 11.59
C PRO A 168 0.61 20.85 12.43
N GLU A 169 0.14 19.69 11.96
CA GLU A 169 0.30 18.37 12.60
C GLU A 169 1.67 17.73 12.33
N GLY A 170 2.57 18.42 11.60
CA GLY A 170 3.91 17.94 11.29
C GLY A 170 3.96 16.93 10.14
N LEU A 171 3.00 16.94 9.22
CA LEU A 171 2.98 16.06 8.05
C LEU A 171 3.47 16.79 6.80
N LEU A 172 4.21 16.10 5.94
CA LEU A 172 4.69 16.66 4.68
C LEU A 172 3.60 16.60 3.61
N GLN A 173 3.43 17.72 2.89
CA GLN A 173 2.53 17.82 1.74
C GLN A 173 3.24 17.45 0.44
N VAL A 174 2.47 17.23 -0.63
CA VAL A 174 2.92 17.03 -2.00
C VAL A 174 3.68 18.22 -2.57
N GLY A 175 4.41 18.03 -3.69
CA GLY A 175 5.06 19.11 -4.45
C GLY A 175 6.50 19.42 -4.03
N CYS A 176 7.16 18.50 -3.32
CA CYS A 176 8.56 18.62 -2.94
C CYS A 176 9.46 17.64 -3.70
N GLU A 177 10.77 17.90 -3.64
CA GLU A 177 11.80 17.03 -4.19
C GLU A 177 13.04 17.02 -3.30
N THR A 178 13.87 15.98 -3.39
CA THR A 178 15.11 15.92 -2.63
C THR A 178 16.10 16.99 -3.09
N THR A 179 16.85 17.58 -2.14
CA THR A 179 17.93 18.54 -2.45
C THR A 179 19.10 17.86 -3.16
N ARG A 180 19.33 16.60 -2.83
CA ARG A 180 20.38 15.76 -3.42
C ARG A 180 19.81 14.89 -4.53
N SER A 181 20.71 14.49 -5.45
CA SER A 181 20.44 13.53 -6.52
C SER A 181 20.98 12.15 -6.13
N TYR A 182 20.25 11.09 -6.48
CA TYR A 182 20.56 9.72 -6.10
C TYR A 182 20.63 8.83 -7.35
N ARG A 183 21.58 7.85 -7.36
CA ARG A 183 21.72 6.90 -8.47
C ARG A 183 20.97 5.60 -8.16
N ASP A 184 21.50 4.81 -7.27
CA ASP A 184 20.94 3.53 -6.83
C ASP A 184 20.63 3.63 -5.33
N PHE A 185 19.45 3.19 -4.90
CA PHE A 185 19.02 3.39 -3.53
C PHE A 185 17.91 2.45 -3.10
N CYS A 186 17.74 2.31 -1.79
CA CYS A 186 16.50 1.90 -1.16
C CYS A 186 15.79 3.11 -0.58
N LEU A 187 14.50 3.24 -0.82
CA LEU A 187 13.67 4.34 -0.34
C LEU A 187 12.48 3.80 0.45
N HIS A 188 12.27 4.33 1.64
CA HIS A 188 11.06 4.13 2.44
C HIS A 188 10.18 5.37 2.38
N VAL A 189 8.89 5.15 2.17
CA VAL A 189 7.88 6.23 2.09
C VAL A 189 6.63 5.80 2.85
N GLU A 190 6.19 6.59 3.83
CA GLU A 190 4.84 6.49 4.38
C GLU A 190 3.95 7.57 3.79
N PHE A 191 2.79 7.18 3.28
CA PHE A 191 1.84 8.10 2.66
C PHE A 191 0.40 7.79 3.06
N LYS A 192 -0.47 8.80 2.93
CA LYS A 192 -1.90 8.70 3.20
C LYS A 192 -2.69 9.50 2.16
N THR A 193 -3.61 8.83 1.47
CA THR A 193 -4.51 9.47 0.51
C THR A 193 -5.72 10.09 1.21
N PRO A 194 -6.24 11.23 0.74
CA PRO A 194 -7.47 11.82 1.28
C PRO A 194 -8.71 11.02 0.90
N LEU A 195 -9.76 11.14 1.70
CA LEU A 195 -11.08 10.61 1.36
C LEU A 195 -11.78 11.53 0.35
N MET A 196 -11.94 11.07 -0.88
CA MET A 196 -12.56 11.81 -1.98
C MET A 196 -13.65 10.97 -2.67
N PRO A 197 -14.79 10.72 -2.02
CA PRO A 197 -15.79 9.76 -2.50
C PRO A 197 -16.46 10.19 -3.83
N GLU A 198 -16.52 11.48 -4.12
CA GLU A 198 -17.07 12.01 -5.38
C GLU A 198 -16.11 11.88 -6.57
N ALA A 199 -14.80 11.80 -6.32
CA ALA A 199 -13.77 11.72 -7.33
C ALA A 199 -13.61 10.31 -7.90
N ARG A 200 -13.10 10.21 -9.13
CA ARG A 200 -12.85 8.95 -9.83
C ARG A 200 -11.51 8.97 -10.56
N GLY A 201 -10.93 7.78 -10.72
CA GLY A 201 -9.70 7.59 -11.48
C GLY A 201 -8.60 8.54 -11.02
N GLN A 202 -7.93 9.20 -11.95
CA GLN A 202 -6.78 10.06 -11.67
C GLN A 202 -7.10 11.36 -10.88
N ALA A 203 -8.36 11.66 -10.61
CA ALA A 203 -8.79 12.79 -9.79
C ALA A 203 -9.06 12.38 -8.33
N ARG A 204 -8.68 11.15 -7.90
CA ARG A 204 -9.03 10.62 -6.59
C ARG A 204 -7.77 10.30 -5.76
N GLY A 205 -7.32 11.26 -4.95
CA GLY A 205 -6.19 11.09 -4.04
C GLY A 205 -4.86 10.82 -4.77
N ASN A 206 -4.57 11.61 -5.79
CA ASN A 206 -3.46 11.42 -6.72
C ASN A 206 -2.18 12.09 -6.26
N SER A 207 -1.10 11.35 -6.36
CA SER A 207 0.29 11.78 -6.24
C SER A 207 1.17 10.73 -6.93
N GLY A 208 2.49 10.83 -6.76
CA GLY A 208 3.45 9.84 -7.28
C GLY A 208 4.84 10.05 -6.72
N VAL A 209 5.60 8.97 -6.58
CA VAL A 209 7.01 9.00 -6.22
C VAL A 209 7.82 8.83 -7.49
N TYR A 210 8.43 9.93 -7.96
CA TYR A 210 9.28 9.94 -9.14
C TYR A 210 10.74 9.66 -8.76
N LEU A 211 11.20 8.46 -9.04
CA LEU A 211 12.57 8.04 -8.87
C LEU A 211 13.44 8.74 -9.91
N GLN A 212 14.43 9.50 -9.47
CA GLN A 212 15.25 10.38 -10.33
C GLN A 212 14.42 11.38 -11.16
N GLY A 213 13.23 11.76 -10.73
CA GLY A 213 12.32 12.59 -11.53
C GLY A 213 11.95 11.99 -12.90
N ARG A 214 12.17 10.68 -13.12
CA ARG A 214 11.99 9.97 -14.40
C ARG A 214 10.93 8.88 -14.33
N TYR A 215 10.93 8.09 -13.26
CA TYR A 215 10.15 6.85 -13.17
C TYR A 215 9.20 6.93 -11.98
N GLU A 216 7.92 6.88 -12.27
CA GLU A 216 6.87 7.06 -11.29
C GLU A 216 6.37 5.72 -10.75
N VAL A 217 6.39 5.60 -9.43
CA VAL A 217 5.55 4.66 -8.68
C VAL A 217 4.31 5.44 -8.26
N GLN A 218 3.16 5.09 -8.80
CA GLN A 218 1.90 5.82 -8.63
C GLN A 218 1.37 5.76 -7.21
N ILE A 219 0.86 6.87 -6.71
CA ILE A 219 0.01 6.96 -5.51
C ILE A 219 -1.38 7.42 -5.94
N LEU A 220 -2.40 6.65 -5.56
CA LEU A 220 -3.80 6.90 -5.90
C LEU A 220 -4.71 6.25 -4.87
N ASP A 221 -5.90 6.81 -4.61
CA ASP A 221 -6.93 6.04 -3.91
C ASP A 221 -7.54 5.01 -4.86
N SER A 222 -6.92 3.83 -4.88
CA SER A 222 -7.36 2.66 -5.67
C SER A 222 -8.01 1.59 -4.80
N PHE A 223 -8.48 1.96 -3.60
CA PHE A 223 -9.12 1.02 -2.68
C PHE A 223 -10.33 0.32 -3.33
N GLY A 224 -10.35 -1.01 -3.29
CA GLY A 224 -11.41 -1.85 -3.86
C GLY A 224 -11.37 -2.02 -5.38
N LEU A 225 -10.42 -1.42 -6.10
CA LEU A 225 -10.32 -1.54 -7.55
C LEU A 225 -9.59 -2.82 -8.01
N VAL A 226 -9.86 -3.24 -9.23
CA VAL A 226 -8.98 -4.13 -9.99
C VAL A 226 -7.85 -3.28 -10.57
N SER A 227 -6.61 -3.58 -10.20
CA SER A 227 -5.45 -2.76 -10.59
C SER A 227 -5.29 -2.62 -12.09
N GLN A 228 -5.11 -1.37 -12.52
CA GLN A 228 -4.69 -0.97 -13.85
C GLN A 228 -3.24 -0.45 -13.82
N ASN A 229 -2.67 -0.18 -14.99
CA ASN A 229 -1.31 0.33 -15.10
C ASN A 229 -1.14 1.81 -14.72
N ASN A 230 -2.19 2.46 -14.22
CA ASN A 230 -2.24 3.84 -13.73
C ASN A 230 -2.87 3.94 -12.32
N ASP A 231 -3.10 2.82 -11.65
CA ASP A 231 -3.58 2.75 -10.27
C ASP A 231 -2.42 2.76 -9.27
N CYS A 232 -2.74 2.84 -7.99
CA CYS A 232 -1.77 2.84 -6.89
C CYS A 232 -0.79 1.66 -7.00
N GLY A 233 0.50 1.95 -6.85
CA GLY A 233 1.57 0.97 -6.97
C GLY A 233 1.96 0.63 -8.40
N SER A 234 1.30 1.15 -9.43
CA SER A 234 1.71 0.91 -10.81
C SER A 234 3.04 1.63 -11.14
N LEU A 235 3.79 1.05 -12.07
CA LEU A 235 4.78 1.79 -12.85
C LEU A 235 4.00 2.52 -13.92
N TYR A 236 3.78 3.82 -13.71
CA TYR A 236 2.74 4.59 -14.38
C TYR A 236 2.72 4.38 -15.89
N LYS A 237 1.59 3.83 -16.38
CA LYS A 237 1.31 3.43 -17.76
C LYS A 237 2.27 2.42 -18.40
N GLN A 238 3.18 1.83 -17.61
CA GLN A 238 4.02 0.73 -18.08
C GLN A 238 3.54 -0.64 -17.56
N ARG A 239 3.19 -0.71 -16.26
CA ARG A 239 2.87 -2.00 -15.64
C ARG A 239 1.95 -1.84 -14.42
N PRO A 240 0.85 -2.60 -14.32
CA PRO A 240 0.08 -2.67 -13.07
C PRO A 240 0.88 -3.40 -11.98
N PRO A 241 0.58 -3.16 -10.69
CA PRO A 241 1.10 -3.98 -9.61
C PRO A 241 0.57 -5.42 -9.71
N LEU A 242 1.33 -6.37 -9.18
CA LEU A 242 0.90 -7.79 -9.10
C LEU A 242 -0.37 -7.97 -8.26
N LEU A 243 -0.59 -7.09 -7.31
CA LEU A 243 -1.72 -7.10 -6.40
C LEU A 243 -2.05 -5.66 -5.97
N ASN A 244 -3.33 -5.30 -5.95
CA ASN A 244 -3.78 -4.05 -5.36
C ASN A 244 -3.70 -4.15 -3.83
N MET A 245 -2.72 -3.48 -3.25
CA MET A 245 -2.51 -3.44 -1.81
C MET A 245 -3.02 -2.15 -1.17
N SER A 246 -3.78 -1.31 -1.89
CA SER A 246 -4.33 -0.07 -1.35
C SER A 246 -5.21 -0.33 -0.15
N PHE A 247 -4.93 0.34 0.96
CA PHE A 247 -5.80 0.43 2.11
C PHE A 247 -6.87 1.51 1.89
N PRO A 248 -7.93 1.56 2.70
CA PRO A 248 -8.88 2.65 2.64
C PRO A 248 -8.19 4.02 2.73
N PRO A 249 -8.68 5.07 2.03
CA PRO A 249 -8.17 6.43 2.22
C PRO A 249 -8.23 6.82 3.70
N GLU A 250 -7.44 7.80 4.11
CA GLU A 250 -7.18 8.20 5.50
C GLU A 250 -6.37 7.17 6.33
N THR A 251 -5.95 6.05 5.72
CA THR A 251 -5.09 5.04 6.35
C THR A 251 -3.65 5.21 5.86
N TRP A 252 -2.69 5.15 6.79
CA TRP A 252 -1.27 5.18 6.45
C TRP A 252 -0.85 3.90 5.72
N GLN A 253 -0.12 4.10 4.63
CA GLN A 253 0.40 3.06 3.74
C GLN A 253 1.89 3.27 3.55
N THR A 254 2.60 2.23 3.11
CA THR A 254 4.05 2.29 2.93
C THR A 254 4.47 1.81 1.56
N TYR A 255 5.49 2.45 1.00
CA TYR A 255 6.32 1.88 -0.06
C TYR A 255 7.74 1.65 0.45
N GLU A 256 8.27 0.47 0.14
CA GLU A 256 9.71 0.19 0.09
C GLU A 256 10.08 0.02 -1.37
N ILE A 257 11.05 0.81 -1.83
CA ILE A 257 11.47 0.82 -3.23
C ILE A 257 12.97 0.55 -3.30
N ASP A 258 13.33 -0.58 -3.86
CA ASP A 258 14.72 -0.90 -4.25
C ASP A 258 14.89 -0.49 -5.72
N PHE A 259 15.64 0.58 -5.97
CA PHE A 259 15.83 1.15 -7.28
C PHE A 259 17.28 1.05 -7.74
N ARG A 260 17.46 0.71 -9.01
CA ARG A 260 18.72 0.77 -9.75
C ARG A 260 18.51 1.58 -11.02
N ALA A 261 19.31 2.63 -11.19
CA ALA A 261 19.25 3.52 -12.34
C ALA A 261 19.64 2.83 -13.64
N ALA A 262 19.17 3.35 -14.77
CA ALA A 262 19.68 2.97 -16.08
C ALA A 262 21.19 3.23 -16.18
N ARG A 263 21.87 2.41 -16.97
CA ARG A 263 23.31 2.53 -17.19
C ARG A 263 23.57 3.09 -18.58
N PHE A 264 24.63 3.87 -18.67
CA PHE A 264 25.08 4.52 -19.88
C PHE A 264 26.59 4.40 -19.96
N ASP A 265 27.15 4.34 -21.18
CA ASP A 265 28.56 4.43 -21.43
C ASP A 265 29.05 5.89 -21.47
N ASP A 266 30.34 6.08 -21.69
CA ASP A 266 30.98 7.40 -21.75
C ASP A 266 30.52 8.23 -22.96
N GLN A 267 29.87 7.61 -23.95
CA GLN A 267 29.32 8.25 -25.15
C GLN A 267 27.81 8.61 -24.92
N GLY A 268 27.26 8.33 -23.72
CA GLY A 268 25.90 8.56 -23.40
C GLY A 268 24.90 7.55 -23.99
N GLN A 269 25.40 6.42 -24.53
CA GLN A 269 24.54 5.35 -25.01
C GLN A 269 24.04 4.50 -23.84
N LYS A 270 22.76 4.16 -23.84
CA LYS A 270 22.15 3.33 -22.79
C LYS A 270 22.65 1.89 -22.92
N THR A 271 23.35 1.40 -21.91
CA THR A 271 23.88 0.03 -21.82
C THR A 271 23.04 -0.91 -20.99
N GLY A 272 22.12 -0.39 -20.18
CA GLY A 272 21.22 -1.20 -19.37
C GLY A 272 19.99 -0.43 -18.88
N PRO A 273 18.82 -1.10 -18.75
CA PRO A 273 17.60 -0.47 -18.27
C PRO A 273 17.67 -0.18 -16.77
N ALA A 274 16.88 0.81 -16.32
CA ALA A 274 16.58 0.95 -14.91
C ALA A 274 15.76 -0.24 -14.44
N ARG A 275 15.92 -0.61 -13.16
CA ARG A 275 15.23 -1.75 -12.52
C ARG A 275 14.73 -1.36 -11.16
N LEU A 276 13.62 -1.94 -10.76
CA LEU A 276 13.11 -1.76 -9.40
C LEU A 276 12.38 -2.99 -8.84
N THR A 277 12.36 -3.04 -7.53
CA THR A 277 11.46 -3.88 -6.74
C THR A 277 10.66 -2.95 -5.84
N VAL A 278 9.35 -3.14 -5.76
CA VAL A 278 8.47 -2.35 -4.90
C VAL A 278 7.67 -3.26 -3.99
N TRP A 279 7.64 -2.93 -2.71
CA TRP A 279 6.67 -3.47 -1.75
C TRP A 279 5.67 -2.37 -1.40
N HIS A 280 4.40 -2.72 -1.36
CA HIS A 280 3.32 -1.89 -0.90
C HIS A 280 2.70 -2.54 0.35
N ASN A 281 2.70 -1.83 1.46
CA ASN A 281 2.25 -2.36 2.76
C ASN A 281 2.93 -3.69 3.15
N GLY A 282 4.25 -3.81 2.85
CA GLY A 282 5.06 -4.99 3.12
C GLY A 282 4.90 -6.13 2.10
N ILE A 283 3.97 -6.04 1.15
CA ILE A 283 3.77 -7.06 0.12
C ILE A 283 4.44 -6.64 -1.20
N LYS A 284 5.25 -7.53 -1.76
CA LYS A 284 5.98 -7.28 -3.01
C LYS A 284 5.02 -7.21 -4.20
N ILE A 285 4.88 -6.03 -4.79
CA ILE A 285 4.01 -5.76 -5.94
C ILE A 285 4.75 -5.66 -7.27
N HIS A 286 6.08 -5.41 -7.24
CA HIS A 286 6.98 -5.53 -8.39
C HIS A 286 8.27 -6.24 -7.94
N LYS A 287 8.80 -7.15 -8.78
CA LYS A 287 10.01 -7.93 -8.47
C LYS A 287 11.04 -7.75 -9.56
N ASN A 288 12.08 -6.96 -9.30
CA ASN A 288 13.22 -6.70 -10.21
C ASN A 288 12.75 -6.40 -11.65
N VAL A 289 11.78 -5.50 -11.78
CA VAL A 289 11.16 -5.16 -13.07
C VAL A 289 12.03 -4.18 -13.82
N GLU A 290 12.25 -4.43 -15.10
CA GLU A 290 12.84 -3.47 -16.01
C GLU A 290 11.88 -2.35 -16.37
N LEU A 291 12.36 -1.12 -16.37
CA LEU A 291 11.65 0.03 -16.86
C LEU A 291 11.99 0.27 -18.33
N THR A 292 10.99 0.36 -19.18
CA THR A 292 11.18 0.52 -20.64
C THR A 292 11.64 1.92 -21.02
N GLY A 293 11.48 2.89 -20.11
CA GLY A 293 11.85 4.28 -20.27
C GLY A 293 11.20 5.14 -19.18
N LYS A 294 11.23 6.44 -19.33
CA LYS A 294 10.54 7.38 -18.42
C LYS A 294 9.04 7.10 -18.36
N THR A 295 8.43 7.42 -17.23
CA THR A 295 6.97 7.33 -17.06
C THR A 295 6.32 8.72 -17.14
N GLY A 296 5.09 8.79 -17.63
CA GLY A 296 4.24 9.99 -17.57
C GLY A 296 4.99 11.31 -17.80
N ALA A 297 4.91 12.20 -16.82
CA ALA A 297 5.57 13.52 -16.82
C ALA A 297 7.06 13.47 -16.42
N GLY A 298 7.66 12.27 -16.32
CA GLY A 298 9.07 12.11 -15.98
C GLY A 298 10.01 12.75 -17.02
N ALA A 299 11.19 13.16 -16.57
CA ALA A 299 12.26 13.64 -17.42
C ALA A 299 12.84 12.50 -18.28
N ALA A 300 13.50 12.86 -19.39
CA ALA A 300 14.20 11.91 -20.22
C ALA A 300 15.26 11.13 -19.44
N GLU A 301 15.50 9.87 -19.83
CA GLU A 301 16.62 9.08 -19.30
C GLU A 301 17.98 9.70 -19.67
N GLY A 302 18.96 9.48 -18.84
CA GLY A 302 20.31 9.96 -19.04
C GLY A 302 21.26 9.48 -17.95
N PRO A 303 22.58 9.67 -18.10
CA PRO A 303 23.61 9.12 -17.22
C PRO A 303 23.61 9.76 -15.82
N ASP A 304 23.16 11.00 -15.69
CA ASP A 304 23.27 11.75 -14.45
C ASP A 304 22.22 11.33 -13.44
N PRO A 305 22.59 11.17 -12.16
CA PRO A 305 21.62 11.00 -11.09
C PRO A 305 20.74 12.27 -10.95
N ARG A 306 19.53 12.11 -10.49
CA ARG A 306 18.58 13.22 -10.30
C ARG A 306 17.84 13.09 -8.96
N PRO A 307 17.19 14.19 -8.51
CA PRO A 307 16.35 14.17 -7.31
C PRO A 307 15.18 13.19 -7.41
N ILE A 308 14.71 12.75 -6.25
CA ILE A 308 13.42 12.08 -6.09
C ILE A 308 12.36 13.17 -5.91
N LYS A 309 11.23 13.03 -6.61
CA LYS A 309 10.13 14.01 -6.53
C LYS A 309 8.86 13.36 -5.98
N PHE A 310 8.21 14.05 -5.06
CA PHE A 310 6.87 13.74 -4.55
C PHE A 310 5.86 14.63 -5.25
N GLN A 311 5.12 14.06 -6.20
CA GLN A 311 4.30 14.81 -7.15
C GLN A 311 3.16 15.56 -6.46
N ASP A 312 2.94 16.82 -6.86
CA ASP A 312 1.69 17.56 -6.65
C ASP A 312 0.77 17.36 -7.87
N HIS A 313 -0.38 16.78 -7.66
CA HIS A 313 -1.42 16.59 -8.67
C HIS A 313 -2.73 17.31 -8.28
N GLY A 314 -2.67 18.18 -7.27
CA GLY A 314 -3.81 18.94 -6.76
C GLY A 314 -4.52 18.29 -5.57
N ASP A 315 -4.25 17.03 -5.26
CA ASP A 315 -4.88 16.30 -4.16
C ASP A 315 -4.02 16.35 -2.89
N GLN A 316 -4.66 16.31 -1.71
CA GLN A 316 -4.02 16.43 -0.41
C GLN A 316 -3.44 15.08 0.08
N VAL A 317 -2.57 14.46 -0.70
CA VAL A 317 -1.80 13.32 -0.22
C VAL A 317 -0.76 13.81 0.79
N LEU A 318 -0.65 13.11 1.89
CA LEU A 318 0.26 13.44 2.99
C LEU A 318 1.34 12.37 3.14
N TYR A 319 2.53 12.82 3.58
CA TYR A 319 3.67 11.95 3.80
C TYR A 319 4.24 12.12 5.22
N ARG A 320 4.91 11.06 5.71
CA ARG A 320 5.72 11.08 6.93
C ARG A 320 6.79 9.99 6.83
N ASN A 321 7.76 9.98 7.75
CA ASN A 321 8.78 8.93 7.85
C ASN A 321 9.39 8.57 6.49
N LEU A 322 10.07 9.54 5.86
CA LEU A 322 10.77 9.36 4.59
C LEU A 322 12.26 9.20 4.85
N TRP A 323 12.87 8.12 4.38
CA TRP A 323 14.31 7.94 4.45
C TRP A 323 14.84 7.12 3.27
N ILE A 324 16.13 7.32 2.97
CA ILE A 324 16.81 6.70 1.84
C ILE A 324 18.15 6.13 2.26
N VAL A 325 18.52 4.99 1.69
CA VAL A 325 19.86 4.38 1.78
C VAL A 325 20.44 4.33 0.39
N GLU A 326 21.56 5.01 0.18
CA GLU A 326 22.32 4.92 -1.07
C GLU A 326 23.04 3.56 -1.19
N LYS A 327 23.25 3.08 -2.42
CA LYS A 327 23.93 1.81 -2.74
C LYS A 327 25.20 2.01 -3.50
#